data_28648109735b99aaa3ded5fb6130bf4e
#
_entry.id   28648109735b99aaa3ded5fb6130bf4e
#
_cell.length_a   1.000
_cell.length_b   1.000
_cell.length_c   1.000
_cell.angle_alpha   90.00
_cell.angle_beta   90.00
_cell.angle_gamma   90.00
#
_symmetry.space_group_name_H-M   'P 1'
#
loop_
_entity.id
_entity.type
_entity.pdbx_description
1 polymer ?
#
loop_
_entity_poly.entity_id
_entity_poly.type
_entity_poly.pdbx_seq_one_letter_code
_entity_poly.pdbx_strand_id
1 'polypeptide(L)'
;FAINWKRYYSYDEWTGIMKELQKKYPSLCDIGSIGKSRMGRDQLLLTITSKATGEHADKTAMWVDGAIHGNEVNGITCSLYLAWYLLTRYDYDPYVHELVDKYTFYILPGLNVDANNSYVEYPNTAHNPRETYRPEDNDGDGLYDEDRTEDVDGDGELSYMYREEPEGDLRLSADGRRFIDAGEGFEGKRFTRIGSEGYDNDGDGRINEDDIGGPDPNRN
;
A
#
# COMPACT_ATOMS: atom_id res chain seq x y z
N PHE A 1 10.52 -13.02 -21.55
CA PHE A 1 10.07 -12.40 -20.30
C PHE A 1 8.57 -12.09 -20.42
N ALA A 2 7.77 -12.79 -19.66
CA ALA A 2 6.31 -12.62 -19.63
C ALA A 2 5.88 -12.11 -18.25
N ILE A 3 5.11 -11.04 -18.22
CA ILE A 3 4.54 -10.48 -16.98
C ILE A 3 3.11 -11.02 -16.84
N ASN A 4 2.79 -11.53 -15.66
CA ASN A 4 1.42 -11.99 -15.37
C ASN A 4 0.59 -10.85 -14.77
N TRP A 5 -0.18 -10.15 -15.58
CA TRP A 5 -1.01 -9.01 -15.14
C TRP A 5 -2.25 -9.38 -14.32
N LYS A 6 -2.40 -10.66 -13.94
CA LYS A 6 -3.55 -11.16 -13.17
C LYS A 6 -3.22 -11.42 -11.70
N ARG A 7 -2.10 -10.92 -11.18
CA ARG A 7 -1.71 -11.00 -9.77
C ARG A 7 -1.01 -9.73 -9.32
N TYR A 8 -0.95 -9.55 -8.03
CA TYR A 8 -0.11 -8.54 -7.40
C TYR A 8 1.31 -9.08 -7.17
N TYR A 9 2.24 -8.19 -6.93
CA TYR A 9 3.66 -8.49 -6.83
C TYR A 9 4.23 -7.91 -5.53
N SER A 10 5.08 -8.67 -4.84
CA SER A 10 5.90 -8.16 -3.74
C SER A 10 6.95 -7.16 -4.23
N TYR A 11 7.57 -6.44 -3.28
CA TYR A 11 8.61 -5.46 -3.60
C TYR A 11 9.72 -6.04 -4.47
N ASP A 12 10.26 -7.22 -4.12
CA ASP A 12 11.34 -7.84 -4.87
C ASP A 12 10.90 -8.28 -6.28
N GLU A 13 9.68 -8.77 -6.40
CA GLU A 13 9.14 -9.19 -7.68
C GLU A 13 8.92 -8.01 -8.64
N TRP A 14 8.25 -6.93 -8.21
CA TRP A 14 7.99 -5.82 -9.12
C TRP A 14 9.25 -4.99 -9.44
N THR A 15 10.19 -4.87 -8.49
CA THR A 15 11.50 -4.25 -8.78
C THR A 15 12.33 -5.12 -9.71
N GLY A 16 12.20 -6.43 -9.62
CA GLY A 16 12.76 -7.40 -10.57
C GLY A 16 12.23 -7.16 -12.00
N ILE A 17 10.92 -6.93 -12.14
CA ILE A 17 10.29 -6.57 -13.43
C ILE A 17 10.90 -5.28 -13.98
N MET A 18 11.08 -4.24 -13.18
CA MET A 18 11.70 -2.98 -13.61
C MET A 18 13.13 -3.19 -14.14
N LYS A 19 13.94 -3.97 -13.43
CA LYS A 19 15.31 -4.30 -13.84
C LYS A 19 15.34 -5.08 -15.16
N GLU A 20 14.43 -6.02 -15.37
CA GLU A 20 14.33 -6.75 -16.63
C GLU A 20 13.87 -5.86 -17.81
N LEU A 21 12.96 -4.92 -17.57
CA LEU A 21 12.57 -3.93 -18.58
C LEU A 21 13.76 -3.05 -18.99
N GLN A 22 14.50 -2.50 -18.03
CA GLN A 22 15.68 -1.71 -18.31
C GLN A 22 16.75 -2.50 -19.08
N LYS A 23 17.01 -3.75 -18.67
CA LYS A 23 17.97 -4.64 -19.35
C LYS A 23 17.57 -4.93 -20.80
N LYS A 24 16.27 -5.07 -21.07
CA LYS A 24 15.74 -5.39 -22.40
C LYS A 24 15.70 -4.16 -23.32
N TYR A 25 15.48 -2.98 -22.76
CA TYR A 25 15.31 -1.72 -23.51
C TYR A 25 16.31 -0.63 -23.07
N PRO A 26 17.62 -0.89 -23.12
CA PRO A 26 18.63 0.02 -22.54
C PRO A 26 18.75 1.36 -23.28
N SER A 27 18.29 1.46 -24.52
CA SER A 27 18.25 2.71 -25.31
C SER A 27 17.05 3.60 -24.98
N LEU A 28 16.04 3.05 -24.28
CA LEU A 28 14.78 3.73 -23.98
C LEU A 28 14.53 3.87 -22.49
N CYS A 29 15.20 3.09 -21.65
CA CYS A 29 14.88 2.99 -20.24
C CYS A 29 16.13 3.02 -19.37
N ASP A 30 16.10 3.86 -18.34
CA ASP A 30 17.02 3.82 -17.21
C ASP A 30 16.25 3.51 -15.92
N ILE A 31 16.98 2.98 -14.94
CA ILE A 31 16.47 2.75 -13.59
C ILE A 31 17.42 3.38 -12.58
N GLY A 32 16.89 4.09 -11.62
CA GLY A 32 17.64 4.69 -10.52
C GLY A 32 16.87 4.69 -9.22
N SER A 33 17.56 4.87 -8.11
CA SER A 33 16.92 5.08 -6.81
C SER A 33 16.82 6.57 -6.54
N ILE A 34 15.64 7.07 -6.19
CA ILE A 34 15.43 8.44 -5.72
C ILE A 34 15.64 8.60 -4.21
N GLY A 35 15.85 7.50 -3.52
CA GLY A 35 16.08 7.47 -2.06
C GLY A 35 15.76 6.12 -1.48
N LYS A 36 15.81 6.07 -0.15
CA LYS A 36 15.43 4.88 0.61
C LYS A 36 14.22 5.16 1.48
N SER A 37 13.38 4.14 1.60
CA SER A 37 12.29 4.13 2.55
C SER A 37 12.82 4.02 4.00
N ARG A 38 11.93 4.14 4.97
CA ARG A 38 12.25 3.99 6.39
C ARG A 38 12.87 2.61 6.71
N MET A 39 12.37 1.54 6.08
CA MET A 39 12.88 0.19 6.25
C MET A 39 14.06 -0.14 5.32
N GLY A 40 14.64 0.87 4.67
CA GLY A 40 15.86 0.75 3.86
C GLY A 40 15.67 0.24 2.44
N ARG A 41 14.41 0.09 1.97
CA ARG A 41 14.11 -0.30 0.58
C ARG A 41 14.38 0.86 -0.37
N ASP A 42 14.92 0.58 -1.55
CA ASP A 42 15.11 1.59 -2.59
C ASP A 42 13.78 2.01 -3.22
N GLN A 43 13.56 3.31 -3.35
CA GLN A 43 12.47 3.85 -4.14
C GLN A 43 12.93 3.96 -5.60
N LEU A 44 12.65 2.90 -6.37
CA LEU A 44 13.15 2.78 -7.73
C LEU A 44 12.26 3.53 -8.72
N LEU A 45 12.89 4.37 -9.52
CA LEU A 45 12.30 5.17 -10.59
C LEU A 45 12.75 4.63 -11.95
N LEU A 46 11.80 4.40 -12.86
CA LEU A 46 12.07 4.23 -14.27
C LEU A 46 12.05 5.59 -14.97
N THR A 47 13.07 5.87 -15.77
CA THR A 47 13.10 6.99 -16.70
C THR A 47 12.98 6.44 -18.12
N ILE A 48 11.86 6.71 -18.78
CA ILE A 48 11.57 6.19 -20.12
C ILE A 48 11.53 7.33 -21.11
N THR A 49 12.44 7.29 -22.07
CA THR A 49 12.56 8.22 -23.21
C THR A 49 13.53 7.64 -24.24
N SER A 50 13.43 8.04 -25.49
CA SER A 50 14.42 7.70 -26.52
C SER A 50 15.70 8.51 -26.31
N LYS A 51 16.79 7.82 -25.99
CA LYS A 51 18.13 8.46 -25.81
C LYS A 51 18.69 9.00 -27.13
N ALA A 52 18.20 8.50 -28.26
CA ALA A 52 18.60 8.96 -29.57
C ALA A 52 18.08 10.35 -29.91
N THR A 53 17.03 10.83 -29.23
CA THR A 53 16.39 12.13 -29.51
C THR A 53 16.73 13.21 -28.48
N GLY A 54 17.61 12.93 -27.53
CA GLY A 54 18.10 13.89 -26.55
C GLY A 54 18.06 13.39 -25.11
N GLU A 55 18.61 14.18 -24.21
CA GLU A 55 18.67 13.87 -22.78
C GLU A 55 17.28 13.96 -22.13
N HIS A 56 17.01 13.08 -21.18
CA HIS A 56 15.71 13.02 -20.51
C HIS A 56 15.35 14.32 -19.79
N ALA A 57 16.34 15.05 -19.27
CA ALA A 57 16.15 16.30 -18.52
C ALA A 57 15.76 17.49 -19.40
N ASP A 58 16.07 17.42 -20.70
CA ASP A 58 15.79 18.50 -21.67
C ASP A 58 14.41 18.37 -22.32
N LYS A 59 13.68 17.28 -22.04
CA LYS A 59 12.37 17.02 -22.60
C LYS A 59 11.26 17.35 -21.61
N THR A 60 10.11 17.73 -22.13
CA THR A 60 8.88 17.82 -21.32
C THR A 60 8.59 16.45 -20.70
N ALA A 61 8.31 16.43 -19.41
CA ALA A 61 8.18 15.19 -18.67
C ALA A 61 6.77 14.97 -18.11
N MET A 62 6.42 13.70 -17.99
CA MET A 62 5.25 13.22 -17.23
C MET A 62 5.76 12.44 -16.03
N TRP A 63 5.25 12.79 -14.83
CA TRP A 63 5.46 12.03 -13.62
C TRP A 63 4.28 11.10 -13.38
N VAL A 64 4.55 9.84 -13.06
CA VAL A 64 3.54 8.82 -12.71
C VAL A 64 4.02 8.10 -11.48
N ASP A 65 3.23 8.14 -10.42
CA ASP A 65 3.45 7.32 -9.24
C ASP A 65 2.24 6.44 -8.91
N GLY A 66 2.47 5.46 -8.05
CA GLY A 66 1.45 4.55 -7.57
C GLY A 66 1.67 4.17 -6.11
N ALA A 67 0.67 3.55 -5.51
CA ALA A 67 0.71 3.04 -4.15
C ALA A 67 1.22 4.08 -3.13
N ILE A 68 0.60 5.27 -3.11
CA ILE A 68 0.80 6.25 -2.04
C ILE A 68 0.34 5.67 -0.69
N HIS A 69 -0.69 4.83 -0.72
CA HIS A 69 -1.06 3.93 0.36
C HIS A 69 -0.70 2.49 -0.02
N GLY A 70 -0.26 1.70 0.94
CA GLY A 70 0.26 0.34 0.69
C GLY A 70 -0.76 -0.63 0.13
N ASN A 71 -2.04 -0.48 0.48
CA ASN A 71 -3.14 -1.32 -0.02
C ASN A 71 -3.60 -0.99 -1.45
N GLU A 72 -3.09 0.07 -2.06
CA GLU A 72 -3.43 0.47 -3.44
C GLU A 72 -2.58 -0.28 -4.47
N VAL A 73 -2.56 -1.60 -4.36
CA VAL A 73 -1.71 -2.52 -5.14
C VAL A 73 -1.88 -2.40 -6.66
N ASN A 74 -3.05 -1.95 -7.11
CA ASN A 74 -3.30 -1.68 -8.52
C ASN A 74 -2.45 -0.54 -9.08
N GLY A 75 -2.07 0.44 -8.25
CA GLY A 75 -1.20 1.56 -8.63
C GLY A 75 0.14 1.07 -9.16
N ILE A 76 0.76 0.09 -8.47
CA ILE A 76 2.00 -0.55 -8.92
C ILE A 76 1.79 -1.27 -10.25
N THR A 77 0.74 -2.09 -10.35
CA THR A 77 0.47 -2.88 -11.56
C THR A 77 0.21 -1.98 -12.76
N CYS A 78 -0.57 -0.91 -12.60
CA CYS A 78 -0.87 0.04 -13.68
C CYS A 78 0.39 0.81 -14.12
N SER A 79 1.22 1.25 -13.18
CA SER A 79 2.47 1.95 -13.49
C SER A 79 3.46 1.07 -14.23
N LEU A 80 3.61 -0.19 -13.79
CA LEU A 80 4.43 -1.18 -14.50
C LEU A 80 3.86 -1.52 -15.89
N TYR A 81 2.53 -1.61 -16.02
CA TYR A 81 1.89 -1.85 -17.31
C TYR A 81 2.15 -0.69 -18.28
N LEU A 82 2.06 0.56 -17.81
CA LEU A 82 2.39 1.72 -18.62
C LEU A 82 3.85 1.66 -19.10
N ALA A 83 4.80 1.38 -18.19
CA ALA A 83 6.20 1.23 -18.54
C ALA A 83 6.41 0.13 -19.58
N TRP A 84 5.84 -1.04 -19.35
CA TRP A 84 5.88 -2.17 -20.29
C TRP A 84 5.26 -1.81 -21.64
N TYR A 85 4.13 -1.12 -21.65
CA TYR A 85 3.43 -0.72 -22.86
C TYR A 85 4.27 0.23 -23.72
N LEU A 86 4.79 1.31 -23.10
CA LEU A 86 5.65 2.27 -23.79
C LEU A 86 6.87 1.59 -24.43
N LEU A 87 7.56 0.75 -23.66
CA LEU A 87 8.78 0.09 -24.11
C LEU A 87 8.53 -0.97 -25.19
N THR A 88 7.47 -1.77 -25.04
CA THR A 88 7.20 -2.86 -25.99
C THR A 88 6.52 -2.40 -27.26
N ARG A 89 5.85 -1.23 -27.26
CA ARG A 89 5.16 -0.68 -28.41
C ARG A 89 5.98 0.32 -29.22
N TYR A 90 7.09 0.77 -28.69
CA TYR A 90 7.93 1.80 -29.32
C TYR A 90 8.23 1.54 -30.79
N ASP A 91 8.60 0.31 -31.15
CA ASP A 91 8.96 -0.06 -32.55
C ASP A 91 7.76 -0.33 -33.46
N TYR A 92 6.55 -0.47 -32.92
CA TYR A 92 5.39 -0.97 -33.68
C TYR A 92 4.21 -0.01 -33.73
N ASP A 93 4.15 0.95 -32.80
CA ASP A 93 3.07 1.91 -32.69
C ASP A 93 3.62 3.33 -32.94
N PRO A 94 3.27 3.97 -34.07
CA PRO A 94 3.80 5.31 -34.39
C PRO A 94 3.47 6.38 -33.35
N TYR A 95 2.34 6.25 -32.65
CA TYR A 95 1.97 7.19 -31.61
C TYR A 95 2.84 7.02 -30.35
N VAL A 96 3.09 5.79 -29.94
CA VAL A 96 3.99 5.49 -28.82
C VAL A 96 5.42 5.90 -29.16
N HIS A 97 5.86 5.65 -30.39
CA HIS A 97 7.17 6.09 -30.89
C HIS A 97 7.33 7.61 -30.73
N GLU A 98 6.37 8.36 -31.24
CA GLU A 98 6.37 9.82 -31.15
C GLU A 98 6.37 10.31 -29.68
N LEU A 99 5.58 9.67 -28.80
CA LEU A 99 5.54 10.03 -27.38
C LEU A 99 6.89 9.84 -26.70
N VAL A 100 7.52 8.67 -26.90
CA VAL A 100 8.81 8.34 -26.24
C VAL A 100 9.97 9.13 -26.85
N ASP A 101 9.89 9.52 -28.12
CA ASP A 101 10.89 10.40 -28.73
C ASP A 101 10.83 11.83 -28.20
N LYS A 102 9.62 12.36 -27.97
CA LYS A 102 9.41 13.77 -27.61
C LYS A 102 9.40 14.03 -26.09
N TYR A 103 8.99 13.03 -25.31
CA TYR A 103 8.72 13.21 -23.88
C TYR A 103 9.55 12.26 -23.03
N THR A 104 9.66 12.60 -21.76
CA THR A 104 10.23 11.74 -20.72
C THR A 104 9.10 11.29 -19.77
N PHE A 105 9.07 10.00 -19.46
CA PHE A 105 8.17 9.44 -18.45
C PHE A 105 8.99 9.01 -17.23
N TYR A 106 8.76 9.66 -16.10
CA TYR A 106 9.28 9.25 -14.81
C TYR A 106 8.23 8.42 -14.12
N ILE A 107 8.50 7.13 -13.92
CA ILE A 107 7.52 6.18 -13.37
C ILE A 107 8.07 5.60 -12.07
N LEU A 108 7.39 5.91 -10.97
CA LEU A 108 7.64 5.43 -9.62
C LEU A 108 6.48 4.50 -9.20
N PRO A 109 6.55 3.18 -9.43
CA PRO A 109 5.40 2.30 -9.21
C PRO A 109 4.94 2.22 -7.77
N GLY A 110 5.84 2.35 -6.81
CA GLY A 110 5.53 2.30 -5.38
C GLY A 110 6.09 3.51 -4.63
N LEU A 111 5.23 4.43 -4.21
CA LEU A 111 5.63 5.58 -3.40
C LEU A 111 5.84 5.15 -1.93
N ASN A 112 4.87 4.47 -1.31
CA ASN A 112 4.98 3.91 0.04
C ASN A 112 5.35 2.43 -0.02
N VAL A 113 6.60 2.16 -0.37
CA VAL A 113 7.10 0.78 -0.62
C VAL A 113 7.06 -0.11 0.62
N ASP A 114 7.20 0.45 1.81
CA ASP A 114 7.21 -0.32 3.06
C ASP A 114 5.80 -0.81 3.40
N ALA A 115 4.82 0.09 3.40
CA ALA A 115 3.43 -0.26 3.65
C ALA A 115 2.87 -1.21 2.57
N ASN A 116 3.26 -1.00 1.30
CA ASN A 116 2.86 -1.91 0.23
C ASN A 116 3.45 -3.31 0.41
N ASN A 117 4.76 -3.40 0.72
CA ASN A 117 5.39 -4.69 0.96
C ASN A 117 4.77 -5.42 2.15
N SER A 118 4.48 -4.68 3.22
CA SER A 118 3.79 -5.25 4.39
C SER A 118 2.40 -5.78 4.02
N TYR A 119 1.61 -5.00 3.31
CA TYR A 119 0.26 -5.40 2.88
C TYR A 119 0.25 -6.65 1.98
N VAL A 120 1.27 -6.83 1.13
CA VAL A 120 1.33 -7.97 0.19
C VAL A 120 1.93 -9.22 0.83
N GLU A 121 2.99 -9.07 1.63
CA GLU A 121 3.74 -10.18 2.22
C GLU A 121 3.18 -10.61 3.59
N TYR A 122 2.60 -9.66 4.33
CA TYR A 122 2.12 -9.85 5.69
C TYR A 122 0.72 -9.24 5.85
N PRO A 123 -0.32 -9.82 5.22
CA PRO A 123 -1.67 -9.24 5.18
C PRO A 123 -2.31 -9.05 6.57
N ASN A 124 -1.90 -9.83 7.56
CA ASN A 124 -2.37 -9.74 8.96
C ASN A 124 -1.34 -9.01 9.82
N THR A 125 -0.89 -7.85 9.38
CA THR A 125 -0.03 -6.95 10.16
C THR A 125 -0.85 -5.92 10.92
N ALA A 126 -0.41 -5.55 12.10
CA ALA A 126 -0.97 -4.43 12.88
C ALA A 126 -0.80 -3.07 12.17
N HIS A 127 0.16 -2.94 11.27
CA HIS A 127 0.40 -1.71 10.55
C HIS A 127 -0.76 -1.29 9.64
N ASN A 128 -1.25 -0.06 9.80
CA ASN A 128 -2.23 0.52 8.91
C ASN A 128 -1.62 0.74 7.50
N PRO A 129 -2.09 0.07 6.45
CA PRO A 129 -1.47 0.15 5.12
C PRO A 129 -1.59 1.53 4.45
N ARG A 130 -2.36 2.45 5.01
CA ARG A 130 -2.42 3.83 4.53
C ARG A 130 -1.25 4.67 5.01
N GLU A 131 -0.61 4.30 6.09
CA GLU A 131 0.37 5.07 6.83
C GLU A 131 1.81 4.72 6.45
N THR A 132 2.73 5.57 6.87
CA THR A 132 4.17 5.29 6.77
C THR A 132 4.63 4.47 7.98
N TYR A 133 5.80 3.83 7.90
CA TYR A 133 6.43 3.16 9.04
C TYR A 133 7.22 4.14 9.94
N ARG A 134 6.71 5.33 10.16
CA ARG A 134 7.28 6.29 11.08
C ARG A 134 6.59 6.13 12.43
N PRO A 135 7.30 5.81 13.52
CA PRO A 135 6.69 5.79 14.85
C PRO A 135 6.04 7.15 15.18
N GLU A 136 4.85 7.12 15.72
CA GLU A 136 4.06 8.27 16.13
C GLU A 136 3.47 7.99 17.52
N ASP A 137 3.39 8.99 18.35
CA ASP A 137 2.74 9.02 19.65
C ASP A 137 1.34 9.61 19.39
N ASN A 138 0.36 8.72 19.18
CA ASN A 138 -0.96 9.13 18.70
C ASN A 138 -1.87 9.64 19.83
N ASP A 139 -1.64 9.21 21.06
CA ASP A 139 -2.42 9.60 22.23
C ASP A 139 -1.76 10.71 23.08
N GLY A 140 -0.45 10.96 22.89
CA GLY A 140 0.29 12.04 23.52
C GLY A 140 0.85 11.71 24.91
N ASP A 141 1.02 10.42 25.22
CA ASP A 141 1.53 9.95 26.51
C ASP A 141 3.07 9.95 26.60
N GLY A 142 3.77 10.02 25.46
CA GLY A 142 5.22 10.05 25.32
C GLY A 142 5.84 8.72 24.95
N LEU A 143 5.06 7.66 24.78
CA LEU A 143 5.47 6.40 24.20
C LEU A 143 5.20 6.41 22.69
N TYR A 144 5.50 5.35 21.94
CA TYR A 144 5.38 5.31 20.49
C TYR A 144 5.07 3.88 20.02
N ASP A 145 4.00 3.69 19.28
CA ASP A 145 3.58 2.40 18.70
C ASP A 145 3.40 1.29 19.77
N GLU A 146 3.05 1.62 21.03
CA GLU A 146 3.04 0.64 22.15
C GLU A 146 1.70 -0.05 22.32
N ASP A 147 0.58 0.56 21.91
CA ASP A 147 -0.76 -0.01 22.05
C ASP A 147 -1.37 -0.37 20.71
N ARG A 148 -0.73 -1.33 20.07
CA ARG A 148 -1.07 -1.79 18.73
C ARG A 148 -2.12 -2.88 18.70
N THR A 149 -2.75 -3.05 17.54
CA THR A 149 -3.59 -4.22 17.24
C THR A 149 -2.81 -5.53 17.39
N GLU A 150 -3.36 -6.50 18.14
CA GLU A 150 -2.73 -7.80 18.42
C GLU A 150 -3.75 -8.94 18.28
N ASP A 151 -3.28 -10.12 17.84
CA ASP A 151 -4.06 -11.38 17.78
C ASP A 151 -4.23 -11.93 19.20
N VAL A 152 -5.35 -11.59 19.85
CA VAL A 152 -5.65 -11.92 21.26
C VAL A 152 -6.05 -13.39 21.43
N ASP A 153 -6.75 -13.96 20.46
CA ASP A 153 -7.25 -15.33 20.52
C ASP A 153 -6.33 -16.36 19.83
N GLY A 154 -5.30 -15.91 19.13
CA GLY A 154 -4.26 -16.75 18.53
C GLY A 154 -4.71 -17.48 17.26
N ASP A 155 -5.75 -16.97 16.59
CA ASP A 155 -6.27 -17.60 15.37
C ASP A 155 -5.49 -17.24 14.09
N GLY A 156 -4.58 -16.25 14.18
CA GLY A 156 -3.75 -15.77 13.09
C GLY A 156 -4.38 -14.66 12.26
N GLU A 157 -5.54 -14.17 12.65
CA GLU A 157 -6.25 -13.06 12.01
C GLU A 157 -6.36 -11.87 12.98
N LEU A 158 -6.38 -10.66 12.48
CA LEU A 158 -6.69 -9.47 13.28
C LEU A 158 -8.15 -9.10 13.03
N SER A 159 -9.00 -9.36 14.01
CA SER A 159 -10.44 -9.22 13.91
C SER A 159 -10.98 -8.03 14.71
N TYR A 160 -12.29 -7.98 14.95
CA TYR A 160 -12.93 -6.98 15.80
C TYR A 160 -13.48 -7.61 17.06
N MET A 161 -13.29 -6.93 18.19
CA MET A 161 -13.85 -7.35 19.48
C MET A 161 -15.22 -6.75 19.72
N TYR A 162 -16.12 -7.57 20.25
CA TYR A 162 -17.48 -7.19 20.61
C TYR A 162 -17.78 -7.63 22.04
N ARG A 163 -18.40 -6.74 22.80
CA ARG A 163 -18.85 -7.03 24.16
C ARG A 163 -20.36 -7.25 24.16
N GLU A 164 -20.80 -8.38 24.77
CA GLU A 164 -22.23 -8.61 25.03
C GLU A 164 -22.68 -7.69 26.17
N GLU A 165 -23.64 -6.81 25.91
CA GLU A 165 -24.22 -5.91 26.88
C GLU A 165 -25.66 -5.53 26.52
N PRO A 166 -26.57 -5.33 27.51
CA PRO A 166 -27.99 -5.12 27.26
C PRO A 166 -28.32 -3.90 26.39
N GLU A 167 -27.54 -2.84 26.51
CA GLU A 167 -27.72 -1.56 25.78
C GLU A 167 -26.98 -1.50 24.44
N GLY A 168 -26.37 -2.62 24.03
CA GLY A 168 -25.63 -2.70 22.77
C GLY A 168 -26.52 -2.40 21.56
N ASP A 169 -25.94 -1.77 20.57
CA ASP A 169 -26.61 -1.37 19.33
C ASP A 169 -26.60 -2.44 18.24
N LEU A 170 -25.82 -3.52 18.44
CA LEU A 170 -25.63 -4.59 17.48
C LEU A 170 -26.25 -5.91 17.95
N ARG A 171 -26.57 -6.76 16.99
CA ARG A 171 -26.93 -8.18 17.19
C ARG A 171 -26.26 -9.06 16.17
N LEU A 172 -26.09 -10.33 16.48
CA LEU A 172 -25.61 -11.30 15.51
C LEU A 172 -26.68 -11.55 14.43
N SER A 173 -26.28 -11.58 13.17
CA SER A 173 -27.17 -11.95 12.05
C SER A 173 -27.68 -13.38 12.20
N ALA A 174 -28.80 -13.72 11.55
CA ALA A 174 -29.41 -15.04 11.65
C ALA A 174 -28.52 -16.21 11.22
N ASP A 175 -27.57 -15.92 10.32
CA ASP A 175 -26.57 -16.89 9.84
C ASP A 175 -25.30 -16.95 10.72
N GLY A 176 -25.24 -16.14 11.79
CA GLY A 176 -24.13 -16.12 12.75
C GLY A 176 -22.82 -15.56 12.22
N ARG A 177 -22.81 -14.88 11.06
CA ARG A 177 -21.56 -14.50 10.38
C ARG A 177 -21.15 -13.05 10.56
N ARG A 178 -22.05 -12.18 11.01
CA ARG A 178 -21.78 -10.75 11.10
C ARG A 178 -22.64 -10.09 12.15
N PHE A 179 -22.16 -9.00 12.69
CA PHE A 179 -22.94 -8.11 13.52
C PHE A 179 -23.70 -7.12 12.64
N ILE A 180 -24.97 -6.89 12.96
CA ILE A 180 -25.87 -5.96 12.28
C ILE A 180 -26.60 -5.13 13.33
N ASP A 181 -27.18 -4.01 12.94
CA ASP A 181 -28.01 -3.18 13.80
C ASP A 181 -29.10 -4.02 14.48
N ALA A 182 -29.22 -3.90 15.80
CA ALA A 182 -30.23 -4.61 16.58
C ALA A 182 -31.64 -4.09 16.32
N GLY A 183 -31.77 -2.81 15.96
CA GLY A 183 -33.04 -2.14 15.79
C GLY A 183 -33.82 -1.88 17.11
N GLU A 184 -34.82 -1.03 17.02
CA GLU A 184 -35.69 -0.75 18.15
C GLU A 184 -36.53 -1.98 18.53
N GLY A 185 -36.66 -2.28 19.84
CA GLY A 185 -37.47 -3.36 20.34
C GLY A 185 -36.90 -4.77 20.12
N PHE A 186 -35.66 -4.92 19.70
CA PHE A 186 -35.04 -6.23 19.59
C PHE A 186 -34.88 -6.88 20.97
N GLU A 187 -35.53 -8.02 21.17
CA GLU A 187 -35.44 -8.85 22.39
C GLU A 187 -34.47 -10.01 22.16
N GLY A 188 -33.17 -9.82 22.47
CA GLY A 188 -32.13 -10.83 22.30
C GLY A 188 -30.79 -10.33 22.80
N LYS A 189 -29.74 -11.11 22.55
CA LYS A 189 -28.38 -10.71 22.88
C LYS A 189 -27.97 -9.52 22.07
N ARG A 190 -27.58 -8.45 22.74
CA ARG A 190 -27.05 -7.23 22.14
C ARG A 190 -25.57 -7.14 22.38
N PHE A 191 -24.89 -6.44 21.47
CA PHE A 191 -23.44 -6.28 21.48
C PHE A 191 -23.07 -4.84 21.16
N THR A 192 -21.96 -4.41 21.73
CA THR A 192 -21.26 -3.17 21.36
C THR A 192 -19.90 -3.53 20.80
N ARG A 193 -19.52 -2.90 19.69
CA ARG A 193 -18.17 -3.03 19.14
C ARG A 193 -17.21 -2.25 20.04
N ILE A 194 -16.15 -2.91 20.51
CA ILE A 194 -15.10 -2.30 21.33
C ILE A 194 -14.04 -1.65 20.44
N GLY A 195 -13.49 -2.38 19.47
CA GLY A 195 -12.42 -1.95 18.62
C GLY A 195 -11.85 -3.09 17.78
N SER A 196 -10.70 -2.87 17.18
CA SER A 196 -9.89 -3.96 16.65
C SER A 196 -9.38 -4.83 17.79
N GLU A 197 -8.96 -6.02 17.46
CA GLU A 197 -8.43 -6.98 18.42
C GLU A 197 -7.10 -6.48 19.00
N GLY A 198 -6.94 -6.51 20.32
CA GLY A 198 -5.77 -6.02 21.03
C GLY A 198 -5.98 -5.98 22.54
N TYR A 199 -4.92 -5.59 23.22
CA TYR A 199 -4.91 -5.37 24.67
C TYR A 199 -4.78 -3.87 24.97
N ASP A 200 -5.06 -3.48 26.17
CA ASP A 200 -4.69 -2.21 26.78
C ASP A 200 -3.27 -2.42 27.34
N ASN A 201 -2.26 -2.07 26.54
CA ASN A 201 -0.87 -2.41 26.82
C ASN A 201 -0.19 -1.43 27.82
N ASP A 202 -0.66 -0.21 27.90
CA ASP A 202 -0.17 0.83 28.80
C ASP A 202 -1.00 0.97 30.09
N GLY A 203 -2.25 0.46 30.11
CA GLY A 203 -3.14 0.42 31.27
C GLY A 203 -3.98 1.68 31.45
N ASP A 204 -4.19 2.48 30.41
CA ASP A 204 -4.98 3.72 30.44
C ASP A 204 -6.50 3.48 30.34
N GLY A 205 -6.93 2.26 29.97
CA GLY A 205 -8.31 1.84 29.84
C GLY A 205 -8.87 1.89 28.43
N ARG A 206 -8.04 2.19 27.43
CA ARG A 206 -8.34 2.09 26.01
C ARG A 206 -7.63 0.89 25.40
N ILE A 207 -7.79 0.68 24.12
CA ILE A 207 -7.12 -0.38 23.36
C ILE A 207 -6.83 0.12 21.96
N ASN A 208 -5.66 -0.17 21.44
CA ASN A 208 -5.21 0.14 20.08
C ASN A 208 -5.29 1.64 19.72
N GLU A 209 -4.99 2.55 20.66
CA GLU A 209 -4.95 3.98 20.39
C GLU A 209 -3.63 4.45 19.82
N ASP A 210 -2.55 3.69 20.01
CA ASP A 210 -1.23 4.00 19.48
C ASP A 210 -0.70 2.86 18.58
N ASP A 211 -1.37 2.68 17.45
CA ASP A 211 -1.12 1.59 16.49
C ASP A 211 0.23 1.80 15.78
N ILE A 212 0.79 0.73 15.22
CA ILE A 212 2.02 0.81 14.43
C ILE A 212 1.77 1.62 13.17
N GLY A 213 2.42 2.76 13.06
CA GLY A 213 2.29 3.61 11.90
C GLY A 213 2.76 5.02 12.11
N GLY A 214 2.39 5.88 11.22
CA GLY A 214 2.72 7.28 11.24
C GLY A 214 1.84 8.04 10.27
N PRO A 215 2.20 9.27 9.90
CA PRO A 215 1.31 10.10 9.13
C PRO A 215 0.94 9.47 7.78
N ASP A 216 -0.33 9.61 7.42
CA ASP A 216 -0.82 9.28 6.07
C ASP A 216 -0.13 10.21 5.06
N PRO A 217 0.66 9.69 4.10
CA PRO A 217 1.44 10.51 3.16
C PRO A 217 0.57 11.32 2.19
N ASN A 218 -0.74 11.12 2.21
CA ASN A 218 -1.72 11.85 1.41
C ASN A 218 -2.63 12.76 2.26
N ARG A 219 -2.17 13.20 3.43
CA ARG A 219 -2.89 14.06 4.38
C ARG A 219 -1.96 15.12 4.97
N ASN A 220 -1.59 16.11 4.18
CA ASN A 220 -0.81 17.28 4.63
C ASN A 220 -1.63 18.56 4.46
#